data_a13aaca9e791db0a8f6c2eceb3c7576d
#
_entry.id   a13aaca9e791db0a8f6c2eceb3c7576d
#
_cell.length_a   1.000
_cell.length_b   1.000
_cell.length_c   1.000
_cell.angle_alpha   90.00
_cell.angle_beta   90.00
_cell.angle_gamma   90.00
#
_symmetry.space_group_name_H-M   'P 1'
#
loop_
_entity.id
_entity.type
_entity.pdbx_description
1 polymer ?
#
loop_
_entity_poly.entity_id
_entity_poly.type
_entity_poly.pdbx_seq_one_letter_code
_entity_poly.pdbx_strand_id
1 'polypeptide(L)'
;MGHNGVPRLVVYHQTTHDPSGNLISILPLITRPGVSVSHLIIAAIHINEDPDGLTLNDHPPAHPRFASTWAELRVAQASGIKVLGMLGGAAKGSYTRLDKAEATFETYYQPLYAMIKERGLDGLDLDVEEPMSLAGIIRLIDRLRADFGPVFLITLAPVAAALLDSRRNLSGFDYEALEVMRGKQIAWYNAQFYCGWGDASTPVMYQMCLARGWMPEKVVMGLVTTPANGAGWVPFELLGSSLQLIKRSIPNFGGVMGWEYFNSKPGDTARPWEWAERMTGFLDRTKQISVELPGSKPVQAELDPDKEEGAEPEAPNAFDYHSDGLEDEQ
;
A
#
# COMPACT_ATOMS: atom_id res chain seq x y z
N MET A 1 -3.43 17.55 8.31
CA MET A 1 -2.18 17.58 7.51
C MET A 1 -2.52 16.95 6.18
N GLY A 2 -2.50 17.74 5.10
CA GLY A 2 -2.90 17.27 3.78
C GLY A 2 -1.89 16.22 3.28
N HIS A 3 -2.36 15.03 3.05
CA HIS A 3 -1.60 14.04 2.32
C HIS A 3 -1.44 14.56 0.89
N ASN A 4 -0.21 14.80 0.45
CA ASN A 4 0.10 15.05 -0.95
C ASN A 4 -0.55 13.93 -1.77
N GLY A 5 -1.50 14.27 -2.64
CA GLY A 5 -2.43 13.37 -3.33
C GLY A 5 -1.82 12.43 -4.36
N VAL A 6 -0.71 11.80 -4.01
CA VAL A 6 -0.10 10.77 -4.84
C VAL A 6 -0.62 9.43 -4.34
N PRO A 7 -1.25 8.56 -5.19
CA PRO A 7 -1.69 7.24 -4.79
C PRO A 7 -0.54 6.43 -4.17
N ARG A 8 -0.80 5.64 -3.11
CA ARG A 8 0.22 4.77 -2.50
C ARG A 8 0.54 3.60 -3.42
N LEU A 9 1.79 3.18 -3.41
CA LEU A 9 2.22 1.88 -3.92
C LEU A 9 2.81 1.12 -2.74
N VAL A 10 2.08 0.11 -2.27
CA VAL A 10 2.43 -0.73 -1.12
C VAL A 10 2.85 -2.10 -1.63
N VAL A 11 3.94 -2.63 -1.10
CA VAL A 11 4.46 -3.96 -1.49
C VAL A 11 4.63 -4.81 -0.25
N TYR A 12 3.98 -5.98 -0.22
CA TYR A 12 4.21 -6.99 0.82
C TYR A 12 5.39 -7.87 0.45
N HIS A 13 6.21 -8.17 1.45
CA HIS A 13 7.39 -9.03 1.34
C HIS A 13 7.34 -10.10 2.43
N GLN A 14 6.71 -11.23 2.13
CA GLN A 14 6.62 -12.38 3.04
C GLN A 14 7.73 -13.38 2.77
N THR A 15 7.86 -13.84 1.54
CA THR A 15 8.90 -14.79 1.13
C THR A 15 10.23 -14.06 0.96
N THR A 16 11.03 -14.05 2.02
CA THR A 16 12.31 -13.32 2.07
C THR A 16 13.49 -14.07 1.46
N HIS A 17 13.37 -15.40 1.28
CA HIS A 17 14.40 -16.27 0.73
C HIS A 17 13.77 -17.27 -0.24
N ASP A 18 14.49 -17.59 -1.29
CA ASP A 18 14.12 -18.66 -2.21
C ASP A 18 14.26 -20.06 -1.56
N PRO A 19 13.78 -21.14 -2.21
CA PRO A 19 13.92 -22.51 -1.69
C PRO A 19 15.38 -22.96 -1.48
N SER A 20 16.34 -22.31 -2.13
CA SER A 20 17.78 -22.59 -1.97
C SER A 20 18.40 -21.79 -0.82
N GLY A 21 17.62 -20.93 -0.14
CA GLY A 21 18.07 -20.10 0.98
C GLY A 21 18.73 -18.79 0.55
N ASN A 22 18.67 -18.41 -0.73
CA ASN A 22 19.18 -17.12 -1.18
C ASN A 22 18.19 -15.99 -0.85
N LEU A 23 18.73 -14.85 -0.43
CA LEU A 23 17.93 -13.66 -0.16
C LEU A 23 17.20 -13.17 -1.42
N ILE A 24 15.92 -12.92 -1.29
CA ILE A 24 15.13 -12.19 -2.29
C ILE A 24 15.25 -10.69 -1.97
N SER A 25 16.17 -10.02 -2.65
CA SER A 25 16.51 -8.62 -2.37
C SER A 25 15.39 -7.67 -2.76
N ILE A 26 15.11 -6.70 -1.86
CA ILE A 26 14.20 -5.57 -2.11
C ILE A 26 14.94 -4.32 -2.64
N LEU A 27 16.25 -4.35 -2.73
CA LEU A 27 17.03 -3.20 -3.24
C LEU A 27 16.60 -2.75 -4.64
N PRO A 28 16.17 -3.63 -5.58
CA PRO A 28 15.64 -3.20 -6.85
C PRO A 28 14.43 -2.26 -6.74
N LEU A 29 13.60 -2.39 -5.70
CA LEU A 29 12.47 -1.47 -5.45
C LEU A 29 12.93 -0.04 -5.13
N ILE A 30 14.19 0.10 -4.69
CA ILE A 30 14.80 1.38 -4.31
C ILE A 30 15.64 1.95 -5.47
N THR A 31 16.41 1.08 -6.13
CA THR A 31 17.47 1.49 -7.05
C THR A 31 17.05 1.56 -8.52
N ARG A 32 16.03 0.77 -8.92
CA ARG A 32 15.61 0.73 -10.32
C ARG A 32 14.94 2.04 -10.75
N PRO A 33 15.33 2.61 -11.91
CA PRO A 33 14.56 3.67 -12.54
C PRO A 33 13.13 3.20 -12.84
N GLY A 34 12.15 4.08 -12.76
CA GLY A 34 10.75 3.73 -13.03
C GLY A 34 10.01 3.01 -11.90
N VAL A 35 10.69 2.67 -10.79
CA VAL A 35 10.06 2.10 -9.59
C VAL A 35 9.94 3.17 -8.50
N SER A 36 8.72 3.41 -8.01
CA SER A 36 8.43 4.40 -6.95
C SER A 36 7.48 3.82 -5.90
N VAL A 37 8.00 2.90 -5.08
CA VAL A 37 7.28 2.32 -3.93
C VAL A 37 7.22 3.35 -2.80
N SER A 38 6.08 3.42 -2.12
CA SER A 38 5.89 4.31 -0.96
C SER A 38 6.01 3.58 0.37
N HIS A 39 5.57 2.32 0.42
CA HIS A 39 5.53 1.51 1.63
C HIS A 39 5.94 0.08 1.33
N LEU A 40 6.72 -0.51 2.23
CA LEU A 40 7.04 -1.93 2.28
C LEU A 40 6.43 -2.53 3.55
N ILE A 41 5.83 -3.70 3.44
CA ILE A 41 5.26 -4.42 4.57
C ILE A 41 5.96 -5.76 4.65
N ILE A 42 6.83 -5.93 5.68
CA ILE A 42 7.45 -7.22 5.96
C ILE A 42 6.44 -8.15 6.65
N ALA A 43 6.27 -9.33 6.13
CA ALA A 43 5.27 -10.31 6.56
C ALA A 43 5.91 -11.70 6.79
N ALA A 44 5.32 -12.53 7.63
CA ALA A 44 4.22 -12.24 8.53
C ALA A 44 4.72 -12.44 9.97
N ILE A 45 4.34 -11.52 10.84
CA ILE A 45 4.64 -11.60 12.27
C ILE A 45 3.53 -12.42 12.93
N HIS A 46 3.92 -13.45 13.70
CA HIS A 46 2.99 -14.29 14.43
C HIS A 46 3.28 -14.28 15.92
N ILE A 47 2.21 -14.13 16.71
CA ILE A 47 2.22 -14.34 18.15
C ILE A 47 1.84 -15.80 18.40
N ASN A 48 2.78 -16.59 18.88
CA ASN A 48 2.62 -18.02 19.12
C ASN A 48 2.08 -18.32 20.52
N GLU A 49 1.91 -19.60 20.85
CA GLU A 49 1.40 -20.03 22.16
C GLU A 49 2.35 -19.62 23.29
N ASP A 50 3.66 -19.79 23.09
CA ASP A 50 4.68 -19.23 23.94
C ASP A 50 4.73 -17.71 23.71
N PRO A 51 4.49 -16.88 24.71
CA PRO A 51 4.54 -15.43 24.57
C PRO A 51 5.90 -14.91 24.05
N ASP A 52 7.01 -15.54 24.44
CA ASP A 52 8.36 -15.20 23.97
C ASP A 52 8.69 -15.79 22.60
N GLY A 53 7.79 -16.63 22.06
CA GLY A 53 7.93 -17.34 20.80
C GLY A 53 7.47 -16.54 19.57
N LEU A 54 7.48 -15.20 19.59
CA LEU A 54 7.11 -14.39 18.42
C LEU A 54 8.01 -14.70 17.23
N THR A 55 7.39 -14.90 16.06
CA THR A 55 8.11 -15.25 14.82
C THR A 55 7.82 -14.27 13.69
N LEU A 56 8.78 -14.16 12.78
CA LEU A 56 8.59 -13.67 11.42
C LEU A 56 8.59 -14.90 10.51
N ASN A 57 7.43 -15.25 9.95
CA ASN A 57 7.16 -16.57 9.39
C ASN A 57 7.49 -17.67 10.42
N ASP A 58 8.48 -18.54 10.14
CA ASP A 58 8.81 -19.73 10.94
C ASP A 58 9.98 -19.52 11.92
N HIS A 59 10.57 -18.31 11.99
CA HIS A 59 11.76 -18.06 12.80
C HIS A 59 11.62 -16.79 13.65
N PRO A 60 12.30 -16.73 14.80
CA PRO A 60 12.37 -15.47 15.55
C PRO A 60 12.86 -14.32 14.68
N PRO A 61 12.34 -13.08 14.83
CA PRO A 61 12.76 -11.93 14.04
C PRO A 61 14.25 -11.61 14.14
N ALA A 62 14.91 -12.04 15.23
CA ALA A 62 16.36 -11.90 15.42
C ALA A 62 17.19 -13.03 14.77
N HIS A 63 16.55 -14.02 14.13
CA HIS A 63 17.27 -15.11 13.51
C HIS A 63 18.25 -14.60 12.43
N PRO A 64 19.50 -15.14 12.38
CA PRO A 64 20.53 -14.65 11.46
C PRO A 64 20.12 -14.61 9.98
N ARG A 65 19.21 -15.49 9.54
CA ARG A 65 18.71 -15.49 8.16
C ARG A 65 18.10 -14.15 7.76
N PHE A 66 17.51 -13.41 8.69
CA PHE A 66 16.87 -12.11 8.41
C PHE A 66 17.83 -10.93 8.50
N ALA A 67 19.11 -11.14 8.83
CA ALA A 67 20.07 -10.02 9.03
C ALA A 67 20.16 -9.13 7.78
N SER A 68 20.27 -9.72 6.59
CA SER A 68 20.31 -8.99 5.31
C SER A 68 18.97 -8.36 4.97
N THR A 69 17.85 -9.05 5.23
CA THR A 69 16.49 -8.49 5.04
C THR A 69 16.32 -7.22 5.86
N TRP A 70 16.65 -7.27 7.17
CA TRP A 70 16.58 -6.07 8.03
C TRP A 70 17.53 -4.95 7.59
N ALA A 71 18.71 -5.30 7.07
CA ALA A 71 19.65 -4.30 6.54
C ALA A 71 19.07 -3.59 5.31
N GLU A 72 18.51 -4.34 4.36
CA GLU A 72 17.87 -3.76 3.17
C GLU A 72 16.61 -2.92 3.51
N LEU A 73 15.81 -3.35 4.49
CA LEU A 73 14.66 -2.56 4.96
C LEU A 73 15.09 -1.21 5.56
N ARG A 74 16.23 -1.16 6.28
CA ARG A 74 16.79 0.12 6.75
C ARG A 74 17.26 1.01 5.59
N VAL A 75 17.82 0.42 4.53
CA VAL A 75 18.14 1.17 3.30
C VAL A 75 16.89 1.75 2.66
N ALA A 76 15.80 0.97 2.63
CA ALA A 76 14.50 1.45 2.14
C ALA A 76 14.00 2.65 2.97
N GLN A 77 14.05 2.58 4.30
CA GLN A 77 13.69 3.69 5.18
C GLN A 77 14.56 4.93 4.95
N ALA A 78 15.87 4.75 4.83
CA ALA A 78 16.79 5.84 4.52
C ALA A 78 16.53 6.48 3.13
N SER A 79 15.90 5.72 2.22
CA SER A 79 15.48 6.20 0.89
C SER A 79 14.07 6.81 0.89
N GLY A 80 13.44 6.98 2.06
CA GLY A 80 12.12 7.61 2.21
C GLY A 80 10.93 6.65 2.08
N ILE A 81 11.16 5.34 1.92
CA ILE A 81 10.10 4.33 1.90
C ILE A 81 9.73 3.98 3.35
N LYS A 82 8.45 3.98 3.67
CA LYS A 82 7.99 3.56 4.99
C LYS A 82 7.96 2.04 5.10
N VAL A 83 8.44 1.50 6.21
CA VAL A 83 8.51 0.06 6.48
C VAL A 83 7.59 -0.31 7.64
N LEU A 84 6.59 -1.14 7.36
CA LEU A 84 5.66 -1.67 8.35
C LEU A 84 5.92 -3.17 8.55
N GLY A 85 5.51 -3.71 9.70
CA GLY A 85 5.35 -5.15 9.88
C GLY A 85 3.90 -5.55 9.66
N MET A 86 3.64 -6.73 9.10
CA MET A 86 2.30 -7.31 9.05
C MET A 86 2.14 -8.30 10.20
N LEU A 87 1.14 -8.08 11.06
CA LEU A 87 0.75 -9.00 12.11
C LEU A 87 -0.42 -9.87 11.63
N GLY A 88 -0.32 -11.19 11.78
CA GLY A 88 -1.40 -12.13 11.50
C GLY A 88 -1.36 -12.71 10.10
N GLY A 89 -2.45 -12.54 9.34
CA GLY A 89 -2.74 -13.23 8.09
C GLY A 89 -3.41 -14.59 8.29
N ALA A 90 -3.31 -15.50 7.32
CA ALA A 90 -4.03 -16.77 7.29
C ALA A 90 -3.71 -17.72 8.47
N ALA A 91 -2.50 -17.61 9.05
CA ALA A 91 -2.12 -18.39 10.24
C ALA A 91 -2.75 -17.81 11.50
N LYS A 92 -3.63 -18.60 12.11
CA LYS A 92 -4.45 -18.18 13.23
C LYS A 92 -3.71 -18.23 14.58
N GLY A 93 -4.22 -17.48 15.55
CA GLY A 93 -3.80 -17.50 16.94
C GLY A 93 -3.26 -16.19 17.46
N SER A 94 -2.73 -15.30 16.61
CA SER A 94 -2.17 -14.01 17.03
C SER A 94 -3.25 -13.11 17.66
N TYR A 95 -4.36 -12.93 16.98
CA TYR A 95 -5.43 -12.05 17.46
C TYR A 95 -6.26 -12.67 18.56
N THR A 96 -6.49 -13.98 18.51
CA THR A 96 -7.16 -14.72 19.60
C THR A 96 -6.40 -14.56 20.92
N ARG A 97 -5.07 -14.48 20.91
CA ARG A 97 -4.25 -14.23 22.11
C ARG A 97 -4.35 -12.77 22.57
N LEU A 98 -4.32 -11.83 21.64
CA LEU A 98 -4.47 -10.40 21.92
C LEU A 98 -5.90 -10.00 22.33
N ASP A 99 -6.91 -10.85 22.08
CA ASP A 99 -8.31 -10.60 22.49
C ASP A 99 -8.65 -11.12 23.90
N LYS A 100 -7.65 -11.57 24.66
CA LYS A 100 -7.83 -12.05 26.04
C LYS A 100 -7.95 -10.89 27.04
N ALA A 101 -8.16 -11.24 28.31
CA ALA A 101 -8.16 -10.27 29.42
C ALA A 101 -6.82 -9.51 29.49
N GLU A 102 -6.83 -8.34 30.13
CA GLU A 102 -5.73 -7.37 30.11
C GLU A 102 -4.37 -7.97 30.45
N ALA A 103 -4.27 -8.74 31.52
CA ALA A 103 -3.00 -9.36 31.93
C ALA A 103 -2.43 -10.30 30.86
N THR A 104 -3.27 -11.07 30.18
CA THR A 104 -2.87 -11.96 29.08
C THR A 104 -2.53 -11.16 27.83
N PHE A 105 -3.32 -10.13 27.52
CA PHE A 105 -3.01 -9.20 26.44
C PHE A 105 -1.60 -8.61 26.60
N GLU A 106 -1.28 -8.08 27.77
CA GLU A 106 0.04 -7.51 28.05
C GLU A 106 1.17 -8.55 27.86
N THR A 107 0.96 -9.76 28.30
CA THR A 107 1.94 -10.85 28.16
C THR A 107 2.32 -11.09 26.68
N TYR A 108 1.33 -11.08 25.79
CA TYR A 108 1.55 -11.29 24.35
C TYR A 108 1.93 -10.01 23.58
N TYR A 109 1.49 -8.87 24.06
CA TYR A 109 1.79 -7.57 23.42
C TYR A 109 3.24 -7.14 23.64
N GLN A 110 3.82 -7.40 24.81
CA GLN A 110 5.17 -6.90 25.14
C GLN A 110 6.27 -7.40 24.18
N PRO A 111 6.35 -8.67 23.77
CA PRO A 111 7.30 -9.11 22.74
C PRO A 111 7.10 -8.45 21.38
N LEU A 112 5.83 -8.20 20.98
CA LEU A 112 5.51 -7.47 19.75
C LEU A 112 6.00 -6.02 19.83
N TYR A 113 5.73 -5.32 20.94
CA TYR A 113 6.23 -3.97 21.19
C TYR A 113 7.76 -3.91 21.11
N ALA A 114 8.44 -4.82 21.79
CA ALA A 114 9.90 -4.89 21.82
C ALA A 114 10.47 -5.08 20.40
N MET A 115 9.89 -6.00 19.61
CA MET A 115 10.31 -6.27 18.23
C MET A 115 10.10 -5.04 17.33
N ILE A 116 8.94 -4.40 17.36
CA ILE A 116 8.66 -3.19 16.59
C ILE A 116 9.68 -2.11 16.87
N LYS A 117 9.97 -1.89 18.16
CA LYS A 117 10.95 -0.89 18.64
C LYS A 117 12.38 -1.23 18.22
N GLU A 118 12.80 -2.50 18.42
CA GLU A 118 14.15 -2.97 18.07
C GLU A 118 14.42 -2.90 16.56
N ARG A 119 13.41 -3.26 15.72
CA ARG A 119 13.53 -3.20 14.27
C ARG A 119 13.32 -1.81 13.70
N GLY A 120 12.80 -0.87 14.49
CA GLY A 120 12.57 0.51 14.09
C GLY A 120 11.50 0.62 13.00
N LEU A 121 10.42 -0.16 13.10
CA LEU A 121 9.34 -0.14 12.12
C LEU A 121 8.60 1.20 12.15
N ASP A 122 8.22 1.71 10.99
CA ASP A 122 7.43 2.94 10.85
C ASP A 122 5.94 2.71 11.17
N GLY A 123 5.49 1.45 11.25
CA GLY A 123 4.10 1.10 11.48
C GLY A 123 3.85 -0.38 11.62
N LEU A 124 2.59 -0.72 11.83
CA LEU A 124 2.09 -2.09 11.87
C LEU A 124 0.82 -2.19 11.02
N ASP A 125 0.78 -3.22 10.19
CA ASP A 125 -0.37 -3.62 9.41
C ASP A 125 -1.07 -4.78 10.13
N LEU A 126 -2.37 -4.63 10.39
CA LEU A 126 -3.17 -5.60 11.14
C LEU A 126 -3.99 -6.44 10.15
N ASP A 127 -3.47 -7.59 9.79
CA ASP A 127 -4.14 -8.55 8.90
C ASP A 127 -4.94 -9.56 9.72
N VAL A 128 -6.20 -9.19 10.04
CA VAL A 128 -7.06 -9.92 10.97
C VAL A 128 -7.90 -10.93 10.21
N GLU A 129 -7.40 -12.15 10.06
CA GLU A 129 -8.09 -13.25 9.36
C GLU A 129 -8.63 -14.33 10.32
N GLU A 130 -8.84 -13.98 11.58
CA GLU A 130 -9.43 -14.82 12.61
C GLU A 130 -10.38 -14.00 13.50
N PRO A 131 -11.35 -14.64 14.20
CA PRO A 131 -12.25 -13.90 15.06
C PRO A 131 -11.54 -13.13 16.16
N MET A 132 -11.83 -11.84 16.24
CA MET A 132 -11.41 -10.91 17.28
C MET A 132 -12.59 -9.99 17.63
N SER A 133 -12.74 -9.62 18.88
CA SER A 133 -13.79 -8.68 19.28
C SER A 133 -13.44 -7.24 18.83
N LEU A 134 -14.50 -6.42 18.60
CA LEU A 134 -14.30 -4.99 18.32
C LEU A 134 -13.56 -4.29 19.49
N ALA A 135 -13.85 -4.67 20.72
CA ALA A 135 -13.14 -4.13 21.89
C ALA A 135 -11.66 -4.51 21.90
N GLY A 136 -11.32 -5.73 21.49
CA GLY A 136 -9.94 -6.22 21.40
C GLY A 136 -9.12 -5.46 20.36
N ILE A 137 -9.66 -5.28 19.13
CA ILE A 137 -8.92 -4.53 18.10
C ILE A 137 -8.80 -3.04 18.46
N ILE A 138 -9.81 -2.45 19.10
CA ILE A 138 -9.73 -1.07 19.61
C ILE A 138 -8.62 -0.96 20.66
N ARG A 139 -8.55 -1.89 21.63
CA ARG A 139 -7.51 -1.93 22.65
C ARG A 139 -6.11 -2.01 22.01
N LEU A 140 -5.93 -2.87 21.03
CA LEU A 140 -4.66 -3.00 20.33
C LEU A 140 -4.26 -1.69 19.63
N ILE A 141 -5.18 -1.07 18.91
CA ILE A 141 -4.95 0.22 18.23
C ILE A 141 -4.60 1.31 19.25
N ASP A 142 -5.38 1.43 20.33
CA ASP A 142 -5.15 2.43 21.38
C ASP A 142 -3.78 2.21 22.04
N ARG A 143 -3.41 0.96 22.30
CA ARG A 143 -2.11 0.63 22.88
C ARG A 143 -0.94 0.95 21.94
N LEU A 144 -1.02 0.57 20.67
CA LEU A 144 -0.02 0.94 19.67
C LEU A 144 0.12 2.46 19.57
N ARG A 145 -0.98 3.18 19.61
CA ARG A 145 -0.97 4.66 19.53
C ARG A 145 -0.35 5.29 20.79
N ALA A 146 -0.61 4.73 21.95
CA ALA A 146 -0.03 5.19 23.21
C ALA A 146 1.49 4.97 23.23
N ASP A 147 1.97 3.82 22.78
CA ASP A 147 3.37 3.45 22.85
C ASP A 147 4.26 4.07 21.76
N PHE A 148 3.73 4.24 20.55
CA PHE A 148 4.52 4.70 19.39
C PHE A 148 4.16 6.12 18.91
N GLY A 149 3.12 6.73 19.48
CA GLY A 149 2.73 8.11 19.17
C GLY A 149 2.03 8.28 17.81
N PRO A 150 1.72 9.54 17.42
CA PRO A 150 0.83 9.85 16.30
C PRO A 150 1.44 9.62 14.91
N VAL A 151 2.76 9.53 14.80
CA VAL A 151 3.45 9.32 13.50
C VAL A 151 3.55 7.86 13.10
N PHE A 152 3.36 6.94 14.06
CA PHE A 152 3.38 5.51 13.79
C PHE A 152 2.17 5.12 12.92
N LEU A 153 2.41 4.42 11.82
CA LEU A 153 1.36 4.03 10.88
C LEU A 153 0.64 2.77 11.39
N ILE A 154 -0.67 2.86 11.54
CA ILE A 154 -1.52 1.70 11.83
C ILE A 154 -2.40 1.51 10.61
N THR A 155 -2.29 0.37 9.96
CA THR A 155 -3.10 -0.04 8.82
C THR A 155 -3.81 -1.36 9.12
N LEU A 156 -4.86 -1.66 8.38
CA LEU A 156 -5.53 -2.97 8.45
C LEU A 156 -5.66 -3.53 7.03
N ALA A 157 -5.77 -4.86 6.92
CA ALA A 157 -5.91 -5.55 5.65
C ALA A 157 -7.25 -6.32 5.53
N PRO A 158 -8.42 -5.65 5.59
CA PRO A 158 -9.71 -6.32 5.46
C PRO A 158 -9.86 -6.96 4.08
N VAL A 159 -10.66 -8.05 3.99
CA VAL A 159 -11.21 -8.46 2.70
C VAL A 159 -12.11 -7.34 2.15
N ALA A 160 -12.04 -7.04 0.85
CA ALA A 160 -12.79 -5.90 0.27
C ALA A 160 -14.30 -6.01 0.47
N ALA A 161 -14.85 -7.23 0.50
CA ALA A 161 -16.24 -7.47 0.80
C ALA A 161 -16.67 -6.96 2.18
N ALA A 162 -15.77 -6.92 3.18
CA ALA A 162 -16.05 -6.43 4.52
C ALA A 162 -16.32 -4.92 4.56
N LEU A 163 -15.83 -4.18 3.56
CA LEU A 163 -16.11 -2.74 3.40
C LEU A 163 -17.52 -2.47 2.81
N LEU A 164 -18.19 -3.51 2.33
CA LEU A 164 -19.54 -3.43 1.75
C LEU A 164 -20.61 -4.04 2.66
N ASP A 165 -20.28 -5.11 3.36
CA ASP A 165 -21.20 -5.86 4.22
C ASP A 165 -20.43 -6.42 5.42
N SER A 166 -20.77 -5.95 6.63
CA SER A 166 -20.13 -6.36 7.88
C SER A 166 -20.21 -7.87 8.18
N ARG A 167 -21.10 -8.61 7.53
CA ARG A 167 -21.21 -10.08 7.65
C ARG A 167 -20.20 -10.83 6.77
N ARG A 168 -19.56 -10.14 5.82
CA ARG A 168 -18.61 -10.71 4.85
C ARG A 168 -17.18 -10.36 5.25
N ASN A 169 -16.77 -10.73 6.45
CA ASN A 169 -15.42 -10.48 6.96
C ASN A 169 -14.78 -11.76 7.51
N LEU A 170 -13.48 -11.72 7.73
CA LEU A 170 -12.71 -12.80 8.38
C LEU A 170 -12.39 -12.47 9.85
N SER A 171 -12.46 -11.20 10.23
CA SER A 171 -11.98 -10.65 11.49
C SER A 171 -12.96 -10.79 12.65
N GLY A 172 -14.25 -11.01 12.37
CA GLY A 172 -15.28 -11.13 13.40
C GLY A 172 -15.83 -9.79 13.93
N PHE A 173 -15.26 -8.66 13.56
CA PHE A 173 -15.77 -7.31 13.91
C PHE A 173 -16.18 -6.51 12.68
N ASP A 174 -17.00 -5.48 12.93
CA ASP A 174 -17.48 -4.55 11.90
C ASP A 174 -16.44 -3.43 11.65
N TYR A 175 -15.94 -3.33 10.41
CA TYR A 175 -14.97 -2.30 10.02
C TYR A 175 -15.56 -0.89 9.95
N GLU A 176 -16.88 -0.73 9.66
CA GLU A 176 -17.54 0.58 9.71
C GLU A 176 -17.61 1.07 11.16
N ALA A 177 -17.96 0.19 12.11
CA ALA A 177 -17.94 0.50 13.54
C ALA A 177 -16.52 0.88 14.01
N LEU A 178 -15.51 0.14 13.58
CA LEU A 178 -14.11 0.44 13.90
C LEU A 178 -13.68 1.81 13.33
N GLU A 179 -14.04 2.13 12.09
CA GLU A 179 -13.73 3.42 11.46
C GLU A 179 -14.39 4.58 12.21
N VAL A 180 -15.66 4.44 12.62
CA VAL A 180 -16.35 5.44 13.43
C VAL A 180 -15.62 5.69 14.75
N MET A 181 -15.16 4.63 15.41
CA MET A 181 -14.56 4.73 16.74
C MET A 181 -13.07 5.12 16.70
N ARG A 182 -12.30 4.64 15.72
CA ARG A 182 -10.84 4.79 15.67
C ARG A 182 -10.28 5.19 14.30
N GLY A 183 -11.10 5.55 13.35
CA GLY A 183 -10.68 5.91 12.00
C GLY A 183 -9.61 6.99 11.94
N LYS A 184 -9.61 7.94 12.89
CA LYS A 184 -8.55 8.97 12.99
C LYS A 184 -7.18 8.41 13.37
N GLN A 185 -7.13 7.21 13.95
CA GLN A 185 -5.90 6.54 14.33
C GLN A 185 -5.40 5.57 13.24
N ILE A 186 -6.29 5.16 12.33
CA ILE A 186 -6.02 4.25 11.22
C ILE A 186 -5.60 5.07 10.01
N ALA A 187 -4.42 4.77 9.46
CA ALA A 187 -3.87 5.50 8.32
C ALA A 187 -4.61 5.15 7.02
N TRP A 188 -4.81 3.87 6.74
CA TRP A 188 -5.61 3.35 5.61
C TRP A 188 -5.89 1.86 5.78
N TYR A 189 -6.69 1.30 4.87
CA TYR A 189 -7.04 -0.11 4.75
C TYR A 189 -6.45 -0.68 3.45
N ASN A 190 -5.61 -1.72 3.56
CA ASN A 190 -5.11 -2.53 2.45
C ASN A 190 -6.19 -3.56 2.09
N ALA A 191 -7.27 -3.13 1.43
CA ALA A 191 -8.43 -3.99 1.19
C ALA A 191 -8.13 -5.06 0.14
N GLN A 192 -8.37 -6.33 0.46
CA GLN A 192 -8.06 -7.48 -0.38
C GLN A 192 -9.14 -7.68 -1.47
N PHE A 193 -8.85 -7.21 -2.71
CA PHE A 193 -9.75 -7.35 -3.87
C PHE A 193 -9.48 -8.65 -4.65
N TYR A 194 -9.26 -9.75 -3.94
CA TYR A 194 -8.89 -11.04 -4.51
C TYR A 194 -9.47 -12.20 -3.70
N CYS A 195 -9.18 -13.44 -4.10
CA CYS A 195 -9.62 -14.69 -3.44
C CYS A 195 -11.15 -14.79 -3.23
N GLY A 196 -11.95 -14.24 -4.17
CA GLY A 196 -13.41 -14.24 -4.08
C GLY A 196 -14.00 -13.18 -3.15
N TRP A 197 -13.16 -12.37 -2.52
CA TRP A 197 -13.57 -11.29 -1.62
C TRP A 197 -13.69 -9.93 -2.31
N GLY A 198 -13.23 -9.83 -3.55
CA GLY A 198 -13.29 -8.62 -4.33
C GLY A 198 -12.89 -8.84 -5.78
N ASP A 199 -13.12 -7.81 -6.61
CA ASP A 199 -12.76 -7.77 -8.02
C ASP A 199 -12.12 -6.43 -8.35
N ALA A 200 -10.89 -6.47 -8.87
CA ALA A 200 -10.12 -5.32 -9.32
C ALA A 200 -10.10 -5.16 -10.85
N SER A 201 -10.75 -6.09 -11.60
CA SER A 201 -10.79 -6.06 -13.06
C SER A 201 -11.58 -4.87 -13.63
N THR A 202 -12.47 -4.30 -12.79
CA THR A 202 -13.26 -3.11 -13.09
C THR A 202 -13.28 -2.15 -11.91
N PRO A 203 -13.60 -0.85 -12.10
CA PRO A 203 -13.73 0.12 -11.01
C PRO A 203 -14.91 -0.14 -10.06
N VAL A 204 -15.87 -0.97 -10.47
CA VAL A 204 -17.21 -1.05 -9.86
C VAL A 204 -17.14 -1.30 -8.34
N MET A 205 -16.44 -2.35 -7.92
CA MET A 205 -16.41 -2.69 -6.50
C MET A 205 -15.71 -1.64 -5.65
N TYR A 206 -14.65 -1.02 -6.17
CA TYR A 206 -14.00 0.11 -5.49
C TYR A 206 -14.97 1.29 -5.34
N GLN A 207 -15.71 1.64 -6.40
CA GLN A 207 -16.74 2.70 -6.36
C GLN A 207 -17.88 2.35 -5.39
N MET A 208 -18.28 1.07 -5.29
CA MET A 208 -19.25 0.64 -4.28
C MET A 208 -18.75 0.87 -2.85
N CYS A 209 -17.48 0.63 -2.56
CA CYS A 209 -16.91 0.95 -1.24
C CYS A 209 -17.04 2.46 -0.96
N LEU A 210 -16.72 3.32 -1.93
CA LEU A 210 -16.86 4.77 -1.75
C LEU A 210 -18.32 5.20 -1.57
N ALA A 211 -19.26 4.56 -2.29
CA ALA A 211 -20.69 4.80 -2.13
C ALA A 211 -21.22 4.40 -0.74
N ARG A 212 -20.54 3.49 -0.04
CA ARG A 212 -20.80 3.15 1.37
C ARG A 212 -20.31 4.23 2.34
N GLY A 213 -19.52 5.19 1.88
CA GLY A 213 -18.97 6.29 2.71
C GLY A 213 -17.48 6.15 3.04
N TRP A 214 -16.78 5.13 2.52
CA TRP A 214 -15.34 5.03 2.71
C TRP A 214 -14.62 6.16 1.98
N MET A 215 -13.69 6.82 2.67
CA MET A 215 -12.86 7.87 2.08
C MET A 215 -11.87 7.25 1.09
N PRO A 216 -11.78 7.73 -0.15
CA PRO A 216 -10.95 7.11 -1.18
C PRO A 216 -9.47 7.02 -0.76
N GLU A 217 -8.93 8.03 -0.08
CA GLU A 217 -7.56 8.03 0.42
C GLU A 217 -7.29 7.01 1.53
N LYS A 218 -8.33 6.43 2.13
CA LYS A 218 -8.21 5.37 3.13
C LYS A 218 -8.37 3.97 2.56
N VAL A 219 -8.80 3.80 1.32
CA VAL A 219 -8.94 2.50 0.68
C VAL A 219 -7.83 2.29 -0.34
N VAL A 220 -6.89 1.41 -0.02
CA VAL A 220 -5.84 0.93 -0.93
C VAL A 220 -6.31 -0.39 -1.54
N MET A 221 -6.35 -0.46 -2.89
CA MET A 221 -6.82 -1.63 -3.61
C MET A 221 -5.76 -2.74 -3.57
N GLY A 222 -6.06 -3.83 -2.87
CA GLY A 222 -5.19 -4.98 -2.74
C GLY A 222 -5.30 -5.93 -3.93
N LEU A 223 -4.16 -6.35 -4.44
CA LEU A 223 -4.01 -7.17 -5.63
C LEU A 223 -3.10 -8.36 -5.34
N VAL A 224 -3.43 -9.55 -5.86
CA VAL A 224 -2.43 -10.60 -5.98
C VAL A 224 -1.53 -10.29 -7.18
N THR A 225 -0.22 -10.42 -7.00
CA THR A 225 0.78 -10.04 -8.01
C THR A 225 0.99 -11.10 -9.08
N THR A 226 0.51 -12.32 -8.81
CA THR A 226 0.57 -13.49 -9.70
C THR A 226 -0.58 -14.45 -9.39
N PRO A 227 -1.04 -15.28 -10.37
CA PRO A 227 -2.03 -16.32 -10.10
C PRO A 227 -1.62 -17.33 -9.03
N ALA A 228 -0.31 -17.48 -8.78
CA ALA A 228 0.22 -18.41 -7.76
C ALA A 228 -0.07 -17.93 -6.33
N ASN A 229 -0.31 -16.62 -6.12
CA ASN A 229 -0.54 -16.04 -4.79
C ASN A 229 -2.04 -16.02 -4.41
N GLY A 230 -2.92 -16.46 -5.29
CA GLY A 230 -4.36 -16.54 -5.02
C GLY A 230 -5.22 -16.31 -6.27
N ALA A 231 -6.49 -16.61 -6.13
CA ALA A 231 -7.48 -16.33 -7.18
C ALA A 231 -7.72 -14.81 -7.32
N GLY A 232 -8.14 -14.37 -8.52
CA GLY A 232 -8.47 -12.96 -8.76
C GLY A 232 -7.29 -12.12 -9.30
N TRP A 233 -6.22 -12.77 -9.76
CA TRP A 233 -5.19 -12.05 -10.52
C TRP A 233 -5.79 -11.43 -11.78
N VAL A 234 -5.52 -10.14 -12.00
CA VAL A 234 -6.01 -9.37 -13.14
C VAL A 234 -4.90 -9.12 -14.14
N PRO A 235 -5.06 -9.47 -15.43
CA PRO A 235 -4.11 -9.14 -16.48
C PRO A 235 -3.83 -7.63 -16.54
N PHE A 236 -2.59 -7.23 -16.83
CA PHE A 236 -2.15 -5.84 -16.74
C PHE A 236 -2.93 -4.88 -17.65
N GLU A 237 -3.41 -5.34 -18.81
CA GLU A 237 -4.21 -4.54 -19.74
C GLU A 237 -5.56 -4.14 -19.11
N LEU A 238 -6.24 -5.11 -18.47
CA LEU A 238 -7.49 -4.87 -17.75
C LEU A 238 -7.26 -4.04 -16.49
N LEU A 239 -6.23 -4.39 -15.71
CA LEU A 239 -5.88 -3.66 -14.48
C LEU A 239 -5.52 -2.21 -14.79
N GLY A 240 -4.71 -1.96 -15.83
CA GLY A 240 -4.33 -0.62 -16.26
C GLY A 240 -5.53 0.21 -16.66
N SER A 241 -6.47 -0.39 -17.40
CA SER A 241 -7.73 0.27 -17.79
C SER A 241 -8.60 0.60 -16.57
N SER A 242 -8.76 -0.35 -15.64
CA SER A 242 -9.49 -0.17 -14.38
C SER A 242 -8.92 0.97 -13.54
N LEU A 243 -7.60 0.94 -13.30
CA LEU A 243 -6.90 1.97 -12.51
C LEU A 243 -6.95 3.36 -13.18
N GLN A 244 -6.87 3.42 -14.51
CA GLN A 244 -7.00 4.68 -15.24
C GLN A 244 -8.39 5.30 -15.07
N LEU A 245 -9.46 4.48 -15.12
CA LEU A 245 -10.83 4.94 -14.90
C LEU A 245 -11.02 5.43 -13.45
N ILE A 246 -10.48 4.70 -12.46
CA ILE A 246 -10.52 5.10 -11.05
C ILE A 246 -9.84 6.45 -10.87
N LYS A 247 -8.61 6.61 -11.34
CA LYS A 247 -7.83 7.85 -11.19
C LYS A 247 -8.49 9.07 -11.83
N ARG A 248 -9.15 8.89 -12.99
CA ARG A 248 -9.87 9.97 -13.66
C ARG A 248 -11.10 10.44 -12.89
N SER A 249 -11.80 9.52 -12.22
CA SER A 249 -13.05 9.82 -11.51
C SER A 249 -12.84 10.10 -10.01
N ILE A 250 -11.70 9.70 -9.43
CA ILE A 250 -11.43 9.75 -8.01
C ILE A 250 -10.03 10.36 -7.77
N PRO A 251 -9.92 11.69 -7.64
CA PRO A 251 -8.63 12.39 -7.51
C PRO A 251 -7.79 11.93 -6.31
N ASN A 252 -8.46 11.52 -5.22
CA ASN A 252 -7.82 11.09 -3.97
C ASN A 252 -7.72 9.55 -3.87
N PHE A 253 -7.60 8.86 -5.00
CA PHE A 253 -7.45 7.40 -5.00
C PHE A 253 -6.35 6.96 -4.03
N GLY A 254 -6.66 6.02 -3.10
CA GLY A 254 -5.77 5.61 -2.02
C GLY A 254 -4.50 4.91 -2.49
N GLY A 255 -4.57 4.25 -3.64
CA GLY A 255 -3.44 3.53 -4.24
C GLY A 255 -3.67 2.03 -4.38
N VAL A 256 -2.60 1.30 -4.61
CA VAL A 256 -2.62 -0.17 -4.72
C VAL A 256 -1.64 -0.82 -3.75
N MET A 257 -1.93 -2.05 -3.35
CA MET A 257 -0.96 -2.93 -2.69
C MET A 257 -0.82 -4.26 -3.43
N GLY A 258 0.34 -4.90 -3.35
CA GLY A 258 0.63 -6.18 -3.99
C GLY A 258 0.96 -7.28 -3.00
N TRP A 259 0.23 -8.38 -3.05
CA TRP A 259 0.48 -9.64 -2.37
C TRP A 259 0.98 -10.67 -3.36
N GLU A 260 2.22 -11.10 -3.36
CA GLU A 260 3.38 -10.56 -2.67
C GLU A 260 4.56 -10.36 -3.64
N TYR A 261 5.69 -9.86 -3.16
CA TYR A 261 6.82 -9.40 -3.99
C TYR A 261 7.57 -10.52 -4.71
N PHE A 262 7.93 -11.61 -4.02
CA PHE A 262 9.00 -12.54 -4.46
C PHE A 262 8.80 -13.17 -5.84
N ASN A 263 7.57 -13.39 -6.28
CA ASN A 263 7.18 -14.09 -7.51
C ASN A 263 6.27 -13.25 -8.42
N SER A 264 6.32 -11.92 -8.25
CA SER A 264 5.43 -10.98 -8.95
C SER A 264 5.61 -11.03 -10.46
N LYS A 265 4.49 -11.03 -11.20
CA LYS A 265 4.49 -10.85 -12.66
C LYS A 265 4.79 -9.38 -13.03
N PRO A 266 5.37 -9.11 -14.21
CA PRO A 266 5.73 -10.08 -15.25
C PRO A 266 7.10 -10.75 -15.03
N GLY A 267 7.94 -10.25 -14.11
CA GLY A 267 9.33 -10.66 -13.93
C GLY A 267 9.55 -11.96 -13.16
N ASP A 268 8.50 -12.51 -12.54
CA ASP A 268 8.56 -13.69 -11.67
C ASP A 268 9.64 -13.57 -10.58
N THR A 269 10.18 -14.69 -10.11
CA THR A 269 11.24 -14.71 -9.09
C THR A 269 12.55 -14.07 -9.54
N ALA A 270 12.78 -13.95 -10.85
CA ALA A 270 14.02 -13.39 -11.39
C ALA A 270 14.03 -11.85 -11.34
N ARG A 271 12.87 -11.21 -11.54
CA ARG A 271 12.73 -9.76 -11.62
C ARG A 271 11.43 -9.29 -10.96
N PRO A 272 11.20 -9.61 -9.68
CA PRO A 272 9.92 -9.32 -9.03
C PRO A 272 9.58 -7.82 -8.94
N TRP A 273 10.56 -6.93 -9.05
CA TRP A 273 10.36 -5.48 -9.07
C TRP A 273 9.59 -4.95 -10.30
N GLU A 274 9.49 -5.75 -11.39
CA GLU A 274 8.76 -5.33 -12.60
C GLU A 274 7.27 -5.12 -12.35
N TRP A 275 6.68 -5.80 -11.34
CA TRP A 275 5.33 -5.50 -10.91
C TRP A 275 5.22 -4.06 -10.38
N ALA A 276 6.12 -3.69 -9.48
CA ALA A 276 6.14 -2.35 -8.91
C ALA A 276 6.44 -1.26 -9.97
N GLU A 277 7.27 -1.56 -10.95
CA GLU A 277 7.51 -0.68 -12.11
C GLU A 277 6.22 -0.45 -12.91
N ARG A 278 5.48 -1.53 -13.22
CA ARG A 278 4.16 -1.43 -13.90
C ARG A 278 3.17 -0.61 -13.08
N MET A 279 3.06 -0.87 -11.79
CA MET A 279 2.15 -0.12 -10.91
C MET A 279 2.59 1.35 -10.80
N THR A 280 3.88 1.63 -10.74
CA THR A 280 4.42 3.00 -10.78
C THR A 280 3.91 3.75 -12.01
N GLY A 281 3.98 3.11 -13.20
CA GLY A 281 3.44 3.69 -14.44
C GLY A 281 1.93 3.88 -14.40
N PHE A 282 1.15 2.89 -13.95
CA PHE A 282 -0.31 3.00 -13.87
C PHE A 282 -0.78 4.08 -12.89
N LEU A 283 -0.02 4.32 -11.83
CA LEU A 283 -0.31 5.32 -10.82
C LEU A 283 0.25 6.71 -11.14
N ASP A 284 0.97 6.89 -12.24
CA ASP A 284 1.71 8.11 -12.62
C ASP A 284 2.65 8.59 -11.50
N ARG A 285 3.25 7.63 -10.79
CA ARG A 285 4.25 7.92 -9.75
C ARG A 285 5.60 8.11 -10.41
N THR A 286 6.04 9.36 -10.56
CA THR A 286 7.43 9.64 -10.95
C THR A 286 8.31 9.68 -9.71
N LYS A 287 9.46 9.01 -9.74
CA LYS A 287 10.47 9.11 -8.69
C LYS A 287 10.98 10.56 -8.69
N GLN A 288 10.63 11.35 -7.70
CA GLN A 288 11.36 12.59 -7.43
C GLN A 288 12.72 12.18 -6.88
N ILE A 289 13.72 12.19 -7.74
CA ILE A 289 15.11 12.04 -7.30
C ILE A 289 15.51 13.39 -6.72
N SER A 290 15.22 13.59 -5.44
CA SER A 290 15.83 14.67 -4.66
C SER A 290 17.24 14.23 -4.31
N VAL A 291 18.17 14.35 -5.27
CA VAL A 291 19.59 14.33 -4.94
C VAL A 291 19.91 15.71 -4.37
N GLU A 292 19.69 15.90 -3.10
CA GLU A 292 20.35 16.98 -2.37
C GLU A 292 21.83 16.60 -2.28
N LEU A 293 22.62 17.10 -3.24
CA LEU A 293 24.07 17.11 -3.10
C LEU A 293 24.41 18.04 -1.92
N PRO A 294 25.17 17.58 -0.91
CA PRO A 294 25.59 18.45 0.17
C PRO A 294 26.44 19.59 -0.43
N GLY A 295 25.90 20.81 -0.42
CA GLY A 295 26.64 22.01 -0.80
C GLY A 295 26.10 22.86 -1.95
N SER A 296 24.99 22.52 -2.62
CA SER A 296 24.39 23.40 -3.63
C SER A 296 23.43 24.42 -2.98
N LYS A 297 23.88 25.66 -2.86
CA LYS A 297 22.98 26.80 -2.62
C LYS A 297 22.05 26.96 -3.83
N PRO A 298 20.76 27.31 -3.62
CA PRO A 298 19.86 27.59 -4.74
C PRO A 298 20.39 28.82 -5.49
N VAL A 299 20.68 28.64 -6.79
CA VAL A 299 20.89 29.75 -7.70
C VAL A 299 19.53 30.39 -7.91
N GLN A 300 19.31 31.56 -7.31
CA GLN A 300 18.22 32.45 -7.71
C GLN A 300 18.55 32.96 -9.12
N ALA A 301 17.73 32.56 -10.08
CA ALA A 301 17.72 33.21 -11.39
C ALA A 301 17.09 34.59 -11.18
N GLU A 302 17.92 35.63 -11.16
CA GLU A 302 17.46 37.01 -11.32
C GLU A 302 16.89 37.13 -12.74
N LEU A 303 15.58 37.31 -12.84
CA LEU A 303 14.94 37.77 -14.06
C LEU A 303 15.25 39.26 -14.19
N ASP A 304 16.05 39.60 -15.20
CA ASP A 304 16.33 40.96 -15.64
C ASP A 304 15.05 41.53 -16.31
N PRO A 305 14.45 42.63 -15.81
CA PRO A 305 13.17 43.11 -16.32
C PRO A 305 13.30 44.05 -17.54
N ASP A 306 14.49 44.23 -18.13
CA ASP A 306 14.71 45.18 -19.24
C ASP A 306 15.21 44.47 -20.51
N LYS A 307 14.31 43.82 -21.25
CA LYS A 307 14.40 43.64 -22.69
C LYS A 307 13.01 43.62 -23.32
N GLU A 308 12.49 44.82 -23.56
CA GLU A 308 11.54 45.09 -24.63
C GLU A 308 12.31 45.16 -25.98
N GLU A 309 11.71 44.51 -26.99
CA GLU A 309 11.60 44.91 -28.43
C GLU A 309 11.33 43.63 -29.24
N GLY A 310 10.10 43.44 -29.72
CA GLY A 310 9.68 43.98 -31.00
C GLY A 310 9.67 42.88 -32.06
N ALA A 311 8.50 42.24 -32.30
CA ALA A 311 8.03 41.86 -33.64
C ALA A 311 6.67 41.16 -33.53
N GLU A 312 5.61 41.86 -33.97
CA GLU A 312 4.34 41.24 -34.32
C GLU A 312 4.49 40.41 -35.60
N PRO A 313 3.87 39.23 -35.72
CA PRO A 313 3.55 38.66 -37.02
C PRO A 313 2.05 38.79 -37.29
N GLU A 314 1.78 39.26 -38.52
CA GLU A 314 0.52 39.44 -39.21
C GLU A 314 -0.40 38.20 -39.16
N ALA A 315 -1.71 38.47 -39.06
CA ALA A 315 -2.78 37.47 -39.20
C ALA A 315 -2.97 37.09 -40.68
N PRO A 316 -3.19 35.80 -41.01
CA PRO A 316 -3.68 35.42 -42.32
C PRO A 316 -5.21 35.41 -42.35
N ASN A 317 -5.72 35.93 -43.48
CA ASN A 317 -7.07 36.18 -43.90
C ASN A 317 -8.02 34.95 -43.84
N ALA A 318 -9.29 35.30 -43.62
CA ALA A 318 -10.46 34.47 -43.75
C ALA A 318 -10.57 33.81 -45.13
N PHE A 319 -10.92 32.55 -45.12
CA PHE A 319 -11.46 31.86 -46.33
C PHE A 319 -12.93 31.60 -46.14
N ASP A 320 -13.65 31.98 -47.25
CA ASP A 320 -15.09 31.94 -47.45
C ASP A 320 -15.68 30.52 -47.37
N TYR A 321 -16.80 30.43 -46.67
CA TYR A 321 -17.74 29.32 -46.78
C TYR A 321 -18.61 29.50 -48.03
N HIS A 322 -18.49 28.63 -49.01
CA HIS A 322 -19.52 28.41 -50.02
C HIS A 322 -20.40 27.24 -49.62
N SER A 323 -21.66 27.56 -49.50
CA SER A 323 -22.80 26.65 -49.41
C SER A 323 -23.23 26.20 -50.80
N ASP A 324 -23.38 24.91 -50.98
CA ASP A 324 -24.28 24.28 -51.96
C ASP A 324 -24.70 22.97 -51.30
N GLY A 325 -25.93 22.67 -51.02
CA GLY A 325 -27.15 22.77 -51.84
C GLY A 325 -27.58 21.38 -52.19
N LEU A 326 -28.61 20.85 -51.43
CA LEU A 326 -29.74 20.00 -51.86
C LEU A 326 -29.45 18.79 -52.78
N GLU A 327 -29.93 17.59 -52.52
CA GLU A 327 -31.34 17.18 -52.75
C GLU A 327 -31.55 15.73 -52.24
N ASP A 328 -32.83 15.50 -51.88
CA ASP A 328 -33.50 14.23 -51.60
C ASP A 328 -33.31 13.16 -52.68
N GLU A 329 -33.35 11.86 -52.27
CA GLU A 329 -34.35 10.93 -52.79
C GLU A 329 -34.23 9.53 -52.15
N GLN A 330 -35.39 9.08 -51.62
CA GLN A 330 -35.98 7.74 -51.42
C GLN A 330 -35.35 6.81 -50.39
#